data_92ce3d70619de68e1f48c1363c53c32d
#
_entry.id   92ce3d70619de68e1f48c1363c53c32d
#
_cell.length_a   1.000
_cell.length_b   1.000
_cell.length_c   1.000
_cell.angle_alpha   90.00
_cell.angle_beta   90.00
_cell.angle_gamma   90.00
#
_symmetry.space_group_name_H-M   'P 1'
#
loop_
_entity.id
_entity.type
_entity.pdbx_description
1 polymer ?
#
loop_
_entity_poly.entity_id
_entity_poly.type
_entity_poly.pdbx_seq_one_letter_code
_entity_poly.pdbx_strand_id
1 'polypeptide(L)'
;MRACPDQLDFVRMVVEECYKAGAGKVTVEWEYNPVTKATYKYCKLDALSRTEKWEEEKYKHFVETRPARIFIESDDPDALKGVNQEKVAKAQQARAMAFKPYRDQLDNHYQWCIAAVPGVEWAKKVFPGDTKNKAVEKLWQAILFTSRADGENPVEAWNEHNNDIKERCDYLNSLKIKELKYKSSNGTDFRVGLIDGCNFLGGKEDTLEGIEYNPNIPSEEVFTSPMRGNADGKVVATRPLSYRGELIENFSVTFKDGKVVDVSAEKNEDLLRSMISMDEGAAYLGECALVPYDSPIRNSGITFYNTLFDENACCHLALGRGFNECLEGYENLSFDECKEKGINDSLIHVDFMIGSEDLEIEAVTRDGKTVKIFEKGNWAF
;
A
#
# COMPACT_ATOMS: atom_id res chain seq x y z
N MET A 1 11.60 -3.82 15.10
CA MET A 1 10.27 -3.21 15.16
C MET A 1 10.42 -1.71 15.02
N ARG A 2 9.57 -1.06 14.23
CA ARG A 2 9.41 0.40 14.15
C ARG A 2 8.05 0.75 14.74
N ALA A 3 7.98 1.71 15.65
CA ALA A 3 6.74 2.05 16.34
C ALA A 3 6.70 3.54 16.73
N CYS A 4 5.48 4.08 16.89
CA CYS A 4 5.25 5.39 17.46
C CYS A 4 5.05 5.31 18.99
N PRO A 5 5.28 6.38 19.76
CA PRO A 5 5.10 6.38 21.20
C PRO A 5 3.65 6.57 21.68
N ASP A 6 2.67 6.58 20.77
CA ASP A 6 1.26 6.86 21.11
C ASP A 6 0.63 5.76 21.97
N GLN A 7 1.02 4.48 21.75
CA GLN A 7 0.47 3.31 22.46
C GLN A 7 1.59 2.42 23.00
N LEU A 8 2.34 2.93 23.97
CA LEU A 8 3.51 2.24 24.55
C LEU A 8 3.17 0.86 25.13
N ASP A 9 2.00 0.72 25.79
CA ASP A 9 1.59 -0.56 26.35
C ASP A 9 1.29 -1.60 25.27
N PHE A 10 0.70 -1.21 24.16
CA PHE A 10 0.51 -2.11 23.01
C PHE A 10 1.86 -2.56 22.43
N VAL A 11 2.79 -1.63 22.21
CA VAL A 11 4.15 -1.97 21.73
C VAL A 11 4.85 -2.93 22.69
N ARG A 12 4.73 -2.72 24.02
CA ARG A 12 5.27 -3.64 25.02
C ARG A 12 4.66 -5.04 24.90
N MET A 13 3.33 -5.15 24.74
CA MET A 13 2.66 -6.45 24.55
C MET A 13 3.16 -7.15 23.28
N VAL A 14 3.30 -6.43 22.15
CA VAL A 14 3.84 -7.01 20.90
C VAL A 14 5.27 -7.52 21.12
N VAL A 15 6.12 -6.77 21.83
CA VAL A 15 7.48 -7.23 22.15
C VAL A 15 7.45 -8.51 22.99
N GLU A 16 6.57 -8.59 23.99
CA GLU A 16 6.41 -9.80 24.82
C GLU A 16 5.98 -11.00 23.95
N GLU A 17 5.01 -10.81 23.04
CA GLU A 17 4.57 -11.88 22.13
C GLU A 17 5.70 -12.30 21.14
N CYS A 18 6.51 -11.37 20.66
CA CYS A 18 7.69 -11.71 19.85
C CYS A 18 8.65 -12.66 20.61
N TYR A 19 8.91 -12.37 21.90
CA TYR A 19 9.76 -13.24 22.72
C TYR A 19 9.10 -14.60 23.00
N LYS A 20 7.79 -14.65 23.24
CA LYS A 20 7.04 -15.92 23.36
C LYS A 20 7.07 -16.74 22.08
N ALA A 21 7.07 -16.09 20.93
CA ALA A 21 7.22 -16.71 19.62
C ALA A 21 8.66 -17.16 19.31
N GLY A 22 9.63 -16.90 20.20
CA GLY A 22 11.01 -17.38 20.07
C GLY A 22 12.01 -16.35 19.53
N ALA A 23 11.66 -15.07 19.46
CA ALA A 23 12.59 -14.03 19.04
C ALA A 23 13.80 -13.96 19.99
N GLY A 24 15.02 -14.06 19.45
CA GLY A 24 16.26 -13.97 20.25
C GLY A 24 16.50 -12.56 20.79
N LYS A 25 16.13 -11.54 20.05
CA LYS A 25 16.22 -10.13 20.45
C LYS A 25 15.24 -9.29 19.68
N VAL A 26 14.52 -8.40 20.36
CA VAL A 26 13.65 -7.38 19.76
C VAL A 26 14.27 -6.00 19.98
N THR A 27 14.44 -5.24 18.90
CA THR A 27 14.86 -3.84 18.94
C THR A 27 13.70 -2.97 18.49
N VAL A 28 13.36 -1.93 19.27
CA VAL A 28 12.30 -0.98 18.92
C VAL A 28 12.94 0.35 18.50
N GLU A 29 12.63 0.78 17.29
CA GLU A 29 12.95 2.11 16.75
C GLU A 29 11.73 2.98 16.86
N TRP A 30 11.87 4.10 17.56
CA TRP A 30 10.75 5.00 17.81
C TRP A 30 10.69 6.10 16.76
N GLU A 31 9.53 6.27 16.15
CA GLU A 31 9.21 7.42 15.30
C GLU A 31 8.23 8.34 16.03
N TYR A 32 8.54 9.64 16.02
CA TYR A 32 7.71 10.64 16.65
C TYR A 32 7.47 11.81 15.70
N ASN A 33 6.26 11.93 15.19
CA ASN A 33 5.88 12.91 14.16
C ASN A 33 6.31 14.37 14.47
N PRO A 34 6.18 14.90 15.70
CA PRO A 34 6.68 16.24 16.01
C PRO A 34 8.18 16.43 15.81
N VAL A 35 9.00 15.39 16.07
CA VAL A 35 10.45 15.41 15.80
C VAL A 35 10.71 15.36 14.31
N THR A 36 10.01 14.50 13.58
CA THR A 36 10.09 14.42 12.11
C THR A 36 9.74 15.75 11.46
N LYS A 37 8.65 16.38 11.89
CA LYS A 37 8.25 17.75 11.43
C LYS A 37 9.33 18.80 11.71
N ALA A 38 9.87 18.81 12.92
CA ALA A 38 10.92 19.75 13.30
C ALA A 38 12.17 19.54 12.43
N THR A 39 12.55 18.29 12.17
CA THR A 39 13.67 17.92 11.31
C THR A 39 13.48 18.47 9.90
N TYR A 40 12.33 18.21 9.25
CA TYR A 40 12.05 18.77 7.92
C TYR A 40 11.94 20.28 7.91
N LYS A 41 11.46 20.90 8.98
CA LYS A 41 11.33 22.36 9.09
C LYS A 41 12.66 23.06 9.20
N TYR A 42 13.55 22.60 10.06
CA TYR A 42 14.74 23.34 10.47
C TYR A 42 16.04 22.82 9.83
N CYS A 43 16.14 21.54 9.48
CA CYS A 43 17.32 20.99 8.86
C CYS A 43 17.47 21.49 7.41
N LYS A 44 18.69 21.68 6.93
CA LYS A 44 18.96 22.06 5.53
C LYS A 44 18.75 20.86 4.61
N LEU A 45 18.42 21.11 3.34
CA LEU A 45 18.15 20.06 2.36
C LEU A 45 19.34 19.11 2.17
N ASP A 46 20.57 19.64 2.07
CA ASP A 46 21.78 18.84 1.89
C ASP A 46 21.99 17.86 3.06
N ALA A 47 21.70 18.29 4.29
CA ALA A 47 21.79 17.42 5.46
C ALA A 47 20.66 16.40 5.52
N LEU A 48 19.44 16.76 5.09
CA LEU A 48 18.31 15.81 5.00
C LEU A 48 18.53 14.74 3.92
N SER A 49 19.20 15.10 2.83
CA SER A 49 19.46 14.24 1.69
C SER A 49 20.67 13.33 1.86
N ARG A 50 21.55 13.68 2.82
CA ARG A 50 22.79 12.92 3.05
C ARG A 50 22.48 11.63 3.80
N THR A 51 23.10 10.55 3.35
CA THR A 51 23.12 9.27 4.07
C THR A 51 24.39 9.21 4.94
N GLU A 52 24.21 8.94 6.22
CA GLU A 52 25.32 8.78 7.15
C GLU A 52 25.84 7.32 7.12
N LYS A 53 27.14 7.14 7.35
CA LYS A 53 27.78 5.82 7.28
C LYS A 53 27.10 4.78 8.19
N TRP A 54 26.65 5.17 9.37
CA TRP A 54 25.98 4.26 10.30
C TRP A 54 24.63 3.77 9.77
N GLU A 55 23.92 4.57 8.97
CA GLU A 55 22.67 4.19 8.33
C GLU A 55 22.92 3.14 7.26
N GLU A 56 23.96 3.31 6.44
CA GLU A 56 24.38 2.32 5.45
C GLU A 56 24.78 0.99 6.10
N GLU A 57 25.59 1.03 7.17
CA GLU A 57 26.00 -0.17 7.91
C GLU A 57 24.80 -0.90 8.53
N LYS A 58 23.79 -0.16 9.00
CA LYS A 58 22.54 -0.74 9.48
C LYS A 58 21.80 -1.50 8.37
N TYR A 59 21.69 -0.91 7.18
CA TYR A 59 21.02 -1.59 6.06
C TYR A 59 21.82 -2.79 5.54
N LYS A 60 23.14 -2.71 5.49
CA LYS A 60 24.00 -3.87 5.21
C LYS A 60 23.75 -5.00 6.20
N HIS A 61 23.69 -4.65 7.49
CA HIS A 61 23.36 -5.63 8.54
C HIS A 61 21.98 -6.26 8.32
N PHE A 62 20.99 -5.50 7.88
CA PHE A 62 19.66 -6.06 7.55
C PHE A 62 19.74 -7.02 6.36
N VAL A 63 20.50 -6.69 5.31
CA VAL A 63 20.73 -7.59 4.17
C VAL A 63 21.39 -8.90 4.61
N GLU A 64 22.36 -8.83 5.51
CA GLU A 64 23.08 -10.01 6.01
C GLU A 64 22.23 -10.88 6.93
N THR A 65 21.42 -10.27 7.81
CA THR A 65 20.72 -10.98 8.89
C THR A 65 19.24 -11.23 8.64
N ARG A 66 18.64 -10.51 7.66
CA ARG A 66 17.22 -10.63 7.25
C ARG A 66 16.26 -10.70 8.45
N PRO A 67 16.29 -9.71 9.37
CA PRO A 67 15.47 -9.76 10.57
C PRO A 67 13.99 -9.59 10.21
N ALA A 68 13.12 -10.32 10.87
CA ALA A 68 11.67 -10.05 10.79
C ALA A 68 11.38 -8.62 11.27
N ARG A 69 10.48 -7.91 10.58
CA ARG A 69 10.19 -6.50 10.85
C ARG A 69 8.70 -6.27 11.11
N ILE A 70 8.40 -5.58 12.18
CA ILE A 70 7.03 -5.16 12.51
C ILE A 70 7.00 -3.63 12.49
N PHE A 71 6.01 -3.09 11.81
CA PHE A 71 5.73 -1.66 11.72
C PHE A 71 4.40 -1.40 12.43
N ILE A 72 4.44 -0.61 13.50
CA ILE A 72 3.24 -0.19 14.24
C ILE A 72 3.04 1.28 13.92
N GLU A 73 2.09 1.53 13.02
CA GLU A 73 1.79 2.87 12.54
C GLU A 73 0.81 3.59 13.46
N SER A 74 1.01 4.87 13.61
CA SER A 74 0.07 5.81 14.25
C SER A 74 0.33 7.19 13.67
N ASP A 75 0.21 7.28 12.35
CA ASP A 75 0.59 8.48 11.63
C ASP A 75 -0.45 9.58 11.81
N ASP A 76 0.02 10.76 12.17
CA ASP A 76 -0.76 11.99 12.04
C ASP A 76 -0.87 12.36 10.56
N PRO A 77 -2.07 12.30 9.94
CA PRO A 77 -2.23 12.62 8.52
C PRO A 77 -1.82 14.05 8.16
N ASP A 78 -1.79 14.96 9.14
CA ASP A 78 -1.37 16.35 9.01
C ASP A 78 0.08 16.59 9.51
N ALA A 79 0.87 15.53 9.77
CA ALA A 79 2.20 15.61 10.38
C ALA A 79 3.15 16.60 9.69
N LEU A 80 3.17 16.63 8.37
CA LEU A 80 4.05 17.52 7.57
C LEU A 80 3.34 18.77 7.05
N LYS A 81 2.12 19.03 7.48
CA LYS A 81 1.38 20.23 7.08
C LYS A 81 2.12 21.51 7.46
N GLY A 82 2.26 22.42 6.48
CA GLY A 82 2.98 23.68 6.64
C GLY A 82 4.50 23.57 6.58
N VAL A 83 5.05 22.40 6.24
CA VAL A 83 6.45 22.21 5.86
C VAL A 83 6.59 22.44 4.34
N ASN A 84 7.75 22.90 3.90
CA ASN A 84 8.03 23.07 2.46
C ASN A 84 8.02 21.69 1.76
N GLN A 85 6.97 21.43 0.98
CA GLN A 85 6.73 20.13 0.33
C GLN A 85 7.77 19.80 -0.74
N GLU A 86 8.31 20.79 -1.45
CA GLU A 86 9.40 20.56 -2.41
C GLU A 86 10.68 20.08 -1.71
N LYS A 87 10.98 20.66 -0.54
CA LYS A 87 12.11 20.23 0.28
C LYS A 87 11.92 18.80 0.81
N VAL A 88 10.72 18.47 1.26
CA VAL A 88 10.37 17.10 1.71
C VAL A 88 10.57 16.12 0.56
N ALA A 89 10.00 16.42 -0.63
CA ALA A 89 10.10 15.59 -1.81
C ALA A 89 11.55 15.30 -2.21
N LYS A 90 12.38 16.35 -2.33
CA LYS A 90 13.80 16.21 -2.69
C LYS A 90 14.59 15.39 -1.69
N ALA A 91 14.36 15.60 -0.40
CA ALA A 91 15.03 14.84 0.64
C ALA A 91 14.62 13.35 0.63
N GLN A 92 13.33 13.08 0.51
CA GLN A 92 12.83 11.70 0.41
C GLN A 92 13.34 11.00 -0.84
N GLN A 93 13.34 11.66 -2.00
CA GLN A 93 13.89 11.11 -3.25
C GLN A 93 15.37 10.74 -3.10
N ALA A 94 16.20 11.66 -2.58
CA ALA A 94 17.63 11.41 -2.39
C ALA A 94 17.87 10.20 -1.47
N ARG A 95 17.13 10.09 -0.37
CA ARG A 95 17.23 8.94 0.56
C ARG A 95 16.71 7.65 -0.06
N ALA A 96 15.57 7.70 -0.76
CA ALA A 96 15.03 6.53 -1.45
C ALA A 96 16.03 5.96 -2.47
N MET A 97 16.69 6.83 -3.25
CA MET A 97 17.76 6.42 -4.17
C MET A 97 18.96 5.79 -3.46
N ALA A 98 19.39 6.37 -2.34
CA ALA A 98 20.54 5.86 -1.57
C ALA A 98 20.28 4.47 -0.96
N PHE A 99 19.03 4.20 -0.52
CA PHE A 99 18.67 2.94 0.12
C PHE A 99 18.07 1.90 -0.83
N LYS A 100 17.72 2.28 -2.07
CA LYS A 100 17.16 1.36 -3.07
C LYS A 100 18.00 0.09 -3.25
N PRO A 101 19.34 0.14 -3.37
CA PRO A 101 20.14 -1.08 -3.57
C PRO A 101 20.04 -2.09 -2.42
N TYR A 102 19.83 -1.61 -1.20
CA TYR A 102 19.63 -2.48 -0.02
C TYR A 102 18.21 -3.02 0.03
N ARG A 103 17.22 -2.19 -0.29
CA ARG A 103 15.82 -2.59 -0.38
C ARG A 103 15.65 -3.70 -1.42
N ASP A 104 16.21 -3.53 -2.60
CA ASP A 104 16.13 -4.51 -3.69
C ASP A 104 16.79 -5.87 -3.32
N GLN A 105 17.82 -5.86 -2.45
CA GLN A 105 18.44 -7.09 -1.91
C GLN A 105 17.64 -7.72 -0.76
N LEU A 106 16.79 -6.96 -0.10
CA LEU A 106 15.93 -7.44 0.99
C LEU A 106 14.59 -7.94 0.49
N ASP A 107 14.18 -7.54 -0.69
CA ASP A 107 12.87 -7.82 -1.26
C ASP A 107 12.59 -9.33 -1.23
N ASN A 108 11.46 -9.71 -0.64
CA ASN A 108 11.01 -11.10 -0.48
C ASN A 108 11.95 -12.03 0.32
N HIS A 109 12.94 -11.49 1.04
CA HIS A 109 13.89 -12.26 1.84
C HIS A 109 13.66 -12.18 3.35
N TYR A 110 12.63 -11.50 3.82
CA TYR A 110 12.33 -11.40 5.25
C TYR A 110 10.84 -11.17 5.50
N GLN A 111 10.35 -11.68 6.62
CA GLN A 111 8.97 -11.43 7.02
C GLN A 111 8.79 -9.99 7.50
N TRP A 112 7.67 -9.40 7.15
CA TRP A 112 7.29 -8.10 7.67
C TRP A 112 5.78 -8.04 7.91
N CYS A 113 5.39 -7.15 8.79
CA CYS A 113 3.98 -6.89 9.07
C CYS A 113 3.78 -5.43 9.41
N ILE A 114 2.78 -4.80 8.79
CA ILE A 114 2.29 -3.47 9.13
C ILE A 114 0.97 -3.63 9.86
N ALA A 115 0.86 -2.99 11.01
CA ALA A 115 -0.38 -2.86 11.76
C ALA A 115 -0.46 -1.45 12.36
N ALA A 116 -1.64 -1.01 12.76
CA ALA A 116 -1.81 0.35 13.26
C ALA A 116 -2.39 0.39 14.67
N VAL A 117 -2.10 1.51 15.35
CA VAL A 117 -2.66 1.88 16.65
C VAL A 117 -3.11 3.34 16.62
N PRO A 118 -4.16 3.72 17.36
CA PRO A 118 -4.67 5.09 17.31
C PRO A 118 -3.74 6.07 18.05
N GLY A 119 -3.22 7.04 17.34
CA GLY A 119 -2.66 8.26 17.92
C GLY A 119 -3.73 9.32 18.15
N VAL A 120 -3.47 10.28 19.02
CA VAL A 120 -4.43 11.34 19.35
C VAL A 120 -4.73 12.22 18.13
N GLU A 121 -3.73 12.62 17.38
CA GLU A 121 -3.90 13.53 16.23
C GLU A 121 -4.63 12.81 15.09
N TRP A 122 -4.29 11.56 14.81
CA TRP A 122 -5.01 10.73 13.87
C TRP A 122 -6.48 10.53 14.28
N ALA A 123 -6.73 10.14 15.53
CA ALA A 123 -8.08 9.95 16.03
C ALA A 123 -8.92 11.23 15.95
N LYS A 124 -8.33 12.39 16.23
CA LYS A 124 -8.99 13.70 16.10
C LYS A 124 -9.26 14.09 14.65
N LYS A 125 -8.43 13.65 13.71
CA LYS A 125 -8.67 13.84 12.28
C LYS A 125 -9.86 13.01 11.80
N VAL A 126 -9.94 11.75 12.23
CA VAL A 126 -11.04 10.83 11.89
C VAL A 126 -12.34 11.23 12.60
N PHE A 127 -12.28 11.64 13.88
CA PHE A 127 -13.43 12.00 14.71
C PHE A 127 -13.30 13.43 15.29
N PRO A 128 -13.39 14.47 14.45
CA PRO A 128 -13.07 15.85 14.86
C PRO A 128 -14.02 16.42 15.92
N GLY A 129 -15.24 15.89 16.02
CA GLY A 129 -16.25 16.33 17.02
C GLY A 129 -16.08 15.74 18.41
N ASP A 130 -15.29 14.69 18.59
CA ASP A 130 -15.15 13.99 19.86
C ASP A 130 -14.02 14.56 20.75
N THR A 131 -14.07 14.26 22.05
CA THR A 131 -12.92 14.51 22.94
C THR A 131 -11.76 13.58 22.57
N LYS A 132 -10.52 13.92 22.98
CA LYS A 132 -9.33 13.10 22.70
C LYS A 132 -9.54 11.62 23.06
N ASN A 133 -9.92 11.34 24.30
CA ASN A 133 -10.07 9.97 24.76
C ASN A 133 -11.16 9.22 23.99
N LYS A 134 -12.29 9.88 23.72
CA LYS A 134 -13.39 9.26 22.96
C LYS A 134 -13.02 9.02 21.50
N ALA A 135 -12.28 9.94 20.89
CA ALA A 135 -11.79 9.76 19.51
C ALA A 135 -10.82 8.58 19.43
N VAL A 136 -9.85 8.48 20.36
CA VAL A 136 -8.89 7.36 20.42
C VAL A 136 -9.61 6.04 20.65
N GLU A 137 -10.59 6.00 21.57
CA GLU A 137 -11.38 4.78 21.82
C GLU A 137 -12.16 4.35 20.59
N LYS A 138 -12.84 5.26 19.91
CA LYS A 138 -13.55 4.95 18.67
C LYS A 138 -12.61 4.45 17.57
N LEU A 139 -11.42 5.06 17.44
CA LEU A 139 -10.46 4.63 16.45
C LEU A 139 -9.89 3.25 16.79
N TRP A 140 -9.67 2.94 18.09
CA TRP A 140 -9.34 1.57 18.52
C TRP A 140 -10.41 0.56 18.08
N GLN A 141 -11.68 0.84 18.37
CA GLN A 141 -12.78 -0.03 17.96
C GLN A 141 -12.83 -0.23 16.46
N ALA A 142 -12.63 0.84 15.68
CA ALA A 142 -12.59 0.76 14.22
C ALA A 142 -11.41 -0.06 13.71
N ILE A 143 -10.21 0.14 14.26
CA ILE A 143 -9.01 -0.63 13.90
C ILE A 143 -9.21 -2.12 14.22
N LEU A 144 -9.66 -2.44 15.43
CA LEU A 144 -9.88 -3.83 15.84
C LEU A 144 -10.94 -4.52 14.96
N PHE A 145 -12.05 -3.85 14.68
CA PHE A 145 -13.11 -4.36 13.81
C PHE A 145 -12.58 -4.63 12.39
N THR A 146 -11.94 -3.64 11.77
CA THR A 146 -11.45 -3.77 10.39
C THR A 146 -10.27 -4.74 10.26
N SER A 147 -9.54 -4.95 11.36
CA SER A 147 -8.46 -5.94 11.45
C SER A 147 -8.91 -7.32 11.94
N ARG A 148 -10.22 -7.57 12.05
CA ARG A 148 -10.78 -8.85 12.58
C ARG A 148 -10.24 -9.24 13.95
N ALA A 149 -9.92 -8.24 14.78
CA ALA A 149 -9.30 -8.42 16.08
C ALA A 149 -10.25 -8.13 17.25
N ASP A 150 -11.53 -7.86 16.99
CA ASP A 150 -12.57 -7.59 17.95
C ASP A 150 -13.37 -8.84 18.38
N GLY A 151 -13.14 -9.98 17.73
CA GLY A 151 -13.78 -11.28 18.04
C GLY A 151 -13.05 -12.08 19.11
N GLU A 152 -13.63 -13.25 19.47
CA GLU A 152 -13.06 -14.16 20.48
C GLU A 152 -11.77 -14.85 20.00
N ASN A 153 -11.64 -15.12 18.71
CA ASN A 153 -10.49 -15.80 18.13
C ASN A 153 -9.97 -15.09 16.86
N PRO A 154 -9.21 -13.98 17.00
CA PRO A 154 -8.68 -13.24 15.86
C PRO A 154 -7.78 -14.06 14.94
N VAL A 155 -7.04 -15.02 15.49
CA VAL A 155 -6.14 -15.88 14.71
C VAL A 155 -6.94 -16.77 13.75
N GLU A 156 -8.02 -17.36 14.21
CA GLU A 156 -8.90 -18.17 13.36
C GLU A 156 -9.60 -17.33 12.29
N ALA A 157 -10.12 -16.15 12.68
CA ALA A 157 -10.72 -15.21 11.74
C ALA A 157 -9.76 -14.82 10.60
N TRP A 158 -8.47 -14.64 10.91
CA TRP A 158 -7.44 -14.40 9.89
C TRP A 158 -7.14 -15.64 9.05
N ASN A 159 -7.13 -16.84 9.63
CA ASN A 159 -6.95 -18.08 8.85
C ASN A 159 -8.09 -18.28 7.84
N GLU A 160 -9.34 -18.08 8.26
CA GLU A 160 -10.50 -18.14 7.38
C GLU A 160 -10.40 -17.08 6.27
N HIS A 161 -10.08 -15.84 6.62
CA HIS A 161 -9.93 -14.75 5.68
C HIS A 161 -8.80 -14.98 4.65
N ASN A 162 -7.65 -15.47 5.09
CA ASN A 162 -6.55 -15.84 4.19
C ASN A 162 -6.96 -16.96 3.22
N ASN A 163 -7.77 -17.93 3.67
CA ASN A 163 -8.30 -18.98 2.80
C ASN A 163 -9.25 -18.39 1.74
N ASP A 164 -10.15 -17.49 2.12
CA ASP A 164 -11.06 -16.81 1.19
C ASP A 164 -10.29 -16.01 0.13
N ILE A 165 -9.26 -15.27 0.52
CA ILE A 165 -8.40 -14.54 -0.42
C ILE A 165 -7.67 -15.51 -1.35
N LYS A 166 -7.11 -16.59 -0.80
CA LYS A 166 -6.42 -17.61 -1.59
C LYS A 166 -7.34 -18.24 -2.64
N GLU A 167 -8.57 -18.59 -2.30
CA GLU A 167 -9.53 -19.16 -3.24
C GLU A 167 -9.82 -18.18 -4.40
N ARG A 168 -9.91 -16.87 -4.12
CA ARG A 168 -10.06 -15.83 -5.15
C ARG A 168 -8.82 -15.71 -6.03
N CYS A 169 -7.63 -15.71 -5.44
CA CYS A 169 -6.37 -15.73 -6.20
C CYS A 169 -6.30 -16.96 -7.12
N ASP A 170 -6.58 -18.16 -6.60
CA ASP A 170 -6.54 -19.40 -7.36
C ASP A 170 -7.53 -19.36 -8.55
N TYR A 171 -8.75 -18.86 -8.33
CA TYR A 171 -9.73 -18.69 -9.39
C TYR A 171 -9.25 -17.73 -10.48
N LEU A 172 -8.81 -16.51 -10.12
CA LEU A 172 -8.33 -15.52 -11.07
C LEU A 172 -7.10 -16.02 -11.86
N ASN A 173 -6.18 -16.70 -11.19
CA ASN A 173 -5.00 -17.29 -11.82
C ASN A 173 -5.37 -18.41 -12.81
N SER A 174 -6.44 -19.17 -12.51
CA SER A 174 -6.94 -20.20 -13.44
C SER A 174 -7.47 -19.64 -14.75
N LEU A 175 -7.95 -18.39 -14.76
CA LEU A 175 -8.52 -17.72 -15.94
C LEU A 175 -7.48 -17.28 -16.97
N LYS A 176 -6.20 -17.23 -16.62
CA LYS A 176 -5.11 -16.72 -17.47
C LYS A 176 -5.48 -15.39 -18.13
N ILE A 177 -5.73 -14.38 -17.29
CA ILE A 177 -6.23 -13.07 -17.69
C ILE A 177 -5.14 -12.35 -18.50
N LYS A 178 -5.57 -11.73 -19.62
CA LYS A 178 -4.74 -10.87 -20.46
C LYS A 178 -4.95 -9.39 -20.18
N GLU A 179 -6.18 -9.01 -19.87
CA GLU A 179 -6.60 -7.62 -19.72
C GLU A 179 -7.77 -7.53 -18.74
N LEU A 180 -7.78 -6.47 -17.92
CA LEU A 180 -8.93 -6.06 -17.12
C LEU A 180 -9.54 -4.78 -17.69
N LYS A 181 -10.87 -4.70 -17.72
CA LYS A 181 -11.65 -3.54 -18.13
C LYS A 181 -12.52 -3.07 -16.99
N TYR A 182 -12.39 -1.80 -16.64
CA TYR A 182 -13.12 -1.16 -15.55
C TYR A 182 -14.11 -0.15 -16.09
N LYS A 183 -15.33 -0.16 -15.57
CA LYS A 183 -16.37 0.78 -15.95
C LYS A 183 -17.22 1.17 -14.75
N SER A 184 -17.51 2.46 -14.61
CA SER A 184 -18.40 3.01 -13.58
C SER A 184 -19.08 4.28 -14.09
N SER A 185 -20.26 4.59 -13.56
CA SER A 185 -21.04 5.80 -13.91
C SER A 185 -20.35 7.11 -13.55
N ASN A 186 -19.32 7.07 -12.67
CA ASN A 186 -18.54 8.24 -12.28
C ASN A 186 -17.63 8.78 -13.39
N GLY A 187 -17.56 8.09 -14.54
CA GLY A 187 -16.71 8.44 -15.68
C GLY A 187 -15.45 7.59 -15.81
N THR A 188 -15.27 6.57 -14.95
CA THR A 188 -14.24 5.54 -15.14
C THR A 188 -14.61 4.70 -16.38
N ASP A 189 -13.72 4.70 -17.36
CA ASP A 189 -13.71 3.82 -18.54
C ASP A 189 -12.26 3.57 -18.89
N PHE A 190 -11.76 2.41 -18.45
CA PHE A 190 -10.33 2.13 -18.37
C PHE A 190 -10.04 0.66 -18.66
N ARG A 191 -8.93 0.40 -19.35
CA ARG A 191 -8.38 -0.93 -19.52
C ARG A 191 -6.92 -1.01 -19.12
N VAL A 192 -6.52 -2.16 -18.62
CA VAL A 192 -5.13 -2.45 -18.27
C VAL A 192 -4.76 -3.87 -18.68
N GLY A 193 -3.65 -4.02 -19.38
CA GLY A 193 -3.09 -5.32 -19.75
C GLY A 193 -2.25 -5.91 -18.63
N LEU A 194 -2.34 -7.23 -18.47
CA LEU A 194 -1.55 -7.99 -17.50
C LEU A 194 -0.36 -8.68 -18.16
N ILE A 195 0.73 -8.82 -17.41
CA ILE A 195 1.94 -9.52 -17.84
C ILE A 195 1.61 -11.00 -18.05
N ASP A 196 2.22 -11.64 -19.05
CA ASP A 196 2.07 -13.09 -19.23
C ASP A 196 2.82 -13.84 -18.14
N GLY A 197 2.14 -14.79 -17.48
CA GLY A 197 2.67 -15.47 -16.30
C GLY A 197 2.67 -14.61 -15.03
N CYS A 198 1.90 -13.52 -14.99
CA CYS A 198 1.68 -12.77 -13.76
C CYS A 198 0.48 -13.33 -13.01
N ASN A 199 0.64 -13.54 -11.72
CA ASN A 199 -0.37 -14.08 -10.82
C ASN A 199 -1.04 -12.97 -10.01
N PHE A 200 -2.26 -13.25 -9.58
CA PHE A 200 -2.92 -12.54 -8.50
C PHE A 200 -2.47 -13.13 -7.18
N LEU A 201 -2.12 -12.26 -6.24
CA LEU A 201 -1.67 -12.58 -4.89
C LEU A 201 -2.53 -11.84 -3.89
N GLY A 202 -2.44 -12.17 -2.60
CA GLY A 202 -3.10 -11.50 -1.50
C GLY A 202 -3.16 -12.35 -0.24
N GLY A 203 -3.47 -11.71 0.90
CA GLY A 203 -3.49 -12.36 2.19
C GLY A 203 -2.10 -12.69 2.71
N LYS A 204 -1.82 -13.97 2.87
CA LYS A 204 -0.49 -14.45 3.26
C LYS A 204 0.49 -14.43 2.10
N GLU A 205 1.73 -14.15 2.43
CA GLU A 205 2.88 -14.21 1.53
C GLU A 205 3.94 -15.17 2.06
N ASP A 206 4.80 -15.65 1.18
CA ASP A 206 5.97 -16.45 1.52
C ASP A 206 7.26 -15.70 1.19
N THR A 207 8.24 -15.76 2.09
CA THR A 207 9.61 -15.36 1.72
C THR A 207 10.19 -16.34 0.71
N LEU A 208 11.28 -15.96 0.03
CA LEU A 208 12.02 -16.86 -0.86
C LEU A 208 12.54 -18.11 -0.14
N GLU A 209 12.68 -18.07 1.17
CA GLU A 209 13.05 -19.21 2.02
C GLU A 209 11.83 -20.03 2.45
N GLY A 210 10.61 -19.70 2.01
CA GLY A 210 9.37 -20.42 2.30
C GLY A 210 8.84 -20.17 3.72
N ILE A 211 9.04 -18.97 4.27
CA ILE A 211 8.51 -18.61 5.57
C ILE A 211 7.26 -17.74 5.35
N GLU A 212 6.11 -18.28 5.74
CA GLU A 212 4.80 -17.64 5.61
C GLU A 212 4.62 -16.48 6.60
N TYR A 213 3.98 -15.39 6.15
CA TYR A 213 3.66 -14.23 6.97
C TYR A 213 2.46 -13.44 6.40
N ASN A 214 1.83 -12.60 7.22
CA ASN A 214 0.84 -11.61 6.76
C ASN A 214 1.49 -10.23 6.74
N PRO A 215 1.65 -9.61 5.56
CA PRO A 215 2.33 -8.31 5.44
C PRO A 215 1.48 -7.15 5.98
N ASN A 216 0.18 -7.18 5.75
CA ASN A 216 -0.73 -6.08 6.08
C ASN A 216 -1.87 -6.53 7.00
N ILE A 217 -2.13 -5.76 8.07
CA ILE A 217 -3.26 -5.93 8.97
C ILE A 217 -3.93 -4.56 9.18
N PRO A 218 -5.09 -4.31 8.52
CA PRO A 218 -5.89 -5.21 7.68
C PRO A 218 -5.37 -5.35 6.25
N SER A 219 -5.87 -6.36 5.51
CA SER A 219 -5.80 -6.49 4.06
C SER A 219 -7.06 -7.21 3.57
N GLU A 220 -7.68 -6.68 2.50
CA GLU A 220 -8.90 -7.21 1.86
C GLU A 220 -8.67 -7.49 0.38
N GLU A 221 -7.48 -7.26 -0.10
CA GLU A 221 -7.16 -7.20 -1.50
C GLU A 221 -6.69 -8.53 -2.10
N VAL A 222 -7.00 -8.63 -3.39
CA VAL A 222 -6.34 -9.54 -4.33
C VAL A 222 -5.70 -8.66 -5.40
N PHE A 223 -4.39 -8.64 -5.50
CA PHE A 223 -3.64 -7.72 -6.34
C PHE A 223 -2.77 -8.43 -7.38
N THR A 224 -2.38 -7.69 -8.40
CA THR A 224 -1.40 -8.12 -9.40
C THR A 224 -0.66 -6.91 -9.98
N SER A 225 0.54 -7.14 -10.53
CA SER A 225 1.26 -6.10 -11.25
C SER A 225 0.87 -6.09 -12.73
N PRO A 226 0.40 -4.94 -13.24
CA PRO A 226 0.05 -4.79 -14.65
C PRO A 226 1.31 -4.68 -15.54
N MET A 227 1.12 -4.93 -16.84
CA MET A 227 2.15 -4.73 -17.84
C MET A 227 2.44 -3.24 -18.00
N ARG A 228 3.66 -2.81 -17.68
CA ARG A 228 4.12 -1.45 -17.98
C ARG A 228 3.90 -1.11 -19.45
N GLY A 229 3.33 0.06 -19.72
CA GLY A 229 3.07 0.50 -21.08
C GLY A 229 1.78 -0.04 -21.71
N ASN A 230 0.92 -0.74 -20.94
CA ASN A 230 -0.31 -1.31 -21.47
C ASN A 230 -1.54 -0.93 -20.62
N ALA A 231 -1.85 0.35 -20.60
CA ALA A 231 -3.06 0.88 -19.98
C ALA A 231 -3.59 2.06 -20.78
N ASP A 232 -4.93 2.12 -20.96
CA ASP A 232 -5.57 3.22 -21.68
C ASP A 232 -6.93 3.55 -21.06
N GLY A 233 -7.31 4.80 -21.15
CA GLY A 233 -8.58 5.30 -20.67
C GLY A 233 -8.45 6.18 -19.43
N LYS A 234 -9.57 6.45 -18.80
CA LYS A 234 -9.70 7.35 -17.67
C LYS A 234 -10.18 6.60 -16.43
N VAL A 235 -9.56 6.88 -15.30
CA VAL A 235 -10.04 6.46 -13.98
C VAL A 235 -10.38 7.68 -13.14
N VAL A 236 -11.43 7.59 -12.36
CA VAL A 236 -11.88 8.63 -11.43
C VAL A 236 -11.73 8.10 -10.02
N ALA A 237 -10.97 8.81 -9.21
CA ALA A 237 -10.80 8.45 -7.80
C ALA A 237 -12.11 8.62 -7.02
N THR A 238 -12.43 7.66 -6.18
CA THR A 238 -13.65 7.64 -5.38
C THR A 238 -13.45 8.05 -3.92
N ARG A 239 -12.19 8.19 -3.52
CA ARG A 239 -11.78 8.68 -2.19
C ARG A 239 -10.65 9.69 -2.30
N PRO A 240 -10.52 10.60 -1.33
CA PRO A 240 -9.34 11.47 -1.25
C PRO A 240 -8.07 10.65 -1.06
N LEU A 241 -6.99 11.08 -1.70
CA LEU A 241 -5.65 10.53 -1.48
C LEU A 241 -4.91 11.41 -0.47
N SER A 242 -4.49 10.81 0.66
CA SER A 242 -3.61 11.46 1.62
C SER A 242 -2.16 11.26 1.17
N TYR A 243 -1.50 12.35 0.80
CA TYR A 243 -0.13 12.29 0.32
C TYR A 243 0.71 13.40 0.93
N ARG A 244 1.77 13.05 1.65
CA ARG A 244 2.70 13.99 2.32
C ARG A 244 2.03 15.00 3.25
N GLY A 245 0.94 14.60 3.93
CA GLY A 245 0.22 15.47 4.86
C GLY A 245 -0.76 16.45 4.19
N GLU A 246 -1.03 16.28 2.92
CA GLU A 246 -2.04 17.03 2.16
C GLU A 246 -3.04 16.05 1.51
N LEU A 247 -4.26 16.50 1.28
CA LEU A 247 -5.29 15.71 0.60
C LEU A 247 -5.42 16.14 -0.85
N ILE A 248 -5.34 15.17 -1.77
CA ILE A 248 -5.72 15.32 -3.17
C ILE A 248 -7.16 14.85 -3.28
N GLU A 249 -8.07 15.73 -3.70
CA GLU A 249 -9.51 15.46 -3.66
C GLU A 249 -10.17 15.57 -5.04
N ASN A 250 -11.16 14.70 -5.29
CA ASN A 250 -11.97 14.69 -6.50
C ASN A 250 -11.11 14.72 -7.77
N PHE A 251 -10.25 13.71 -7.93
CA PHE A 251 -9.28 13.66 -9.00
C PHE A 251 -9.53 12.53 -9.99
N SER A 252 -8.95 12.69 -11.16
CA SER A 252 -8.94 11.67 -12.19
C SER A 252 -7.58 11.59 -12.86
N VAL A 253 -7.28 10.41 -13.38
CA VAL A 253 -6.04 10.11 -14.09
C VAL A 253 -6.37 9.51 -15.45
N THR A 254 -5.76 10.02 -16.51
CA THR A 254 -5.93 9.52 -17.88
C THR A 254 -4.64 8.88 -18.36
N PHE A 255 -4.77 7.66 -18.82
CA PHE A 255 -3.65 6.86 -19.35
C PHE A 255 -3.72 6.75 -20.87
N LYS A 256 -2.57 6.75 -21.49
CA LYS A 256 -2.37 6.45 -22.91
C LYS A 256 -1.10 5.63 -23.08
N ASP A 257 -1.20 4.46 -23.71
CA ASP A 257 -0.06 3.55 -23.88
C ASP A 257 0.67 3.27 -22.54
N GLY A 258 -0.08 3.05 -21.47
CA GLY A 258 0.38 2.77 -20.11
C GLY A 258 0.83 3.98 -19.30
N LYS A 259 1.07 5.13 -19.92
CA LYS A 259 1.58 6.32 -19.25
C LYS A 259 0.45 7.29 -18.89
N VAL A 260 0.56 7.91 -17.73
CA VAL A 260 -0.29 9.04 -17.35
C VAL A 260 -0.01 10.20 -18.32
N VAL A 261 -1.03 10.64 -19.05
CA VAL A 261 -0.97 11.76 -20.00
C VAL A 261 -1.70 13.00 -19.52
N ASP A 262 -2.68 12.82 -18.63
CA ASP A 262 -3.40 13.93 -18.03
C ASP A 262 -3.90 13.56 -16.62
N VAL A 263 -3.95 14.55 -15.75
CA VAL A 263 -4.56 14.48 -14.42
C VAL A 263 -5.38 15.73 -14.16
N SER A 264 -6.46 15.58 -13.42
CA SER A 264 -7.28 16.69 -12.94
C SER A 264 -7.66 16.44 -11.50
N ALA A 265 -7.61 17.47 -10.65
CA ALA A 265 -8.06 17.41 -9.27
C ALA A 265 -8.74 18.72 -8.87
N GLU A 266 -9.76 18.64 -8.02
CA GLU A 266 -10.39 19.85 -7.46
C GLU A 266 -9.47 20.51 -6.43
N LYS A 267 -8.67 19.72 -5.73
CA LYS A 267 -7.74 20.19 -4.70
C LYS A 267 -6.38 19.49 -4.83
N ASN A 268 -5.32 20.29 -4.76
CA ASN A 268 -3.93 19.85 -4.79
C ASN A 268 -3.51 19.11 -6.08
N GLU A 269 -3.99 19.55 -7.25
CA GLU A 269 -3.58 19.00 -8.55
C GLU A 269 -2.06 19.09 -8.75
N ASP A 270 -1.43 20.18 -8.37
CA ASP A 270 0.02 20.37 -8.49
C ASP A 270 0.79 19.31 -7.69
N LEU A 271 0.26 18.86 -6.54
CA LEU A 271 0.86 17.80 -5.76
C LEU A 271 0.76 16.45 -6.49
N LEU A 272 -0.37 16.15 -7.12
CA LEU A 272 -0.55 14.97 -7.97
C LEU A 272 0.42 15.00 -9.16
N ARG A 273 0.55 16.14 -9.85
CA ARG A 273 1.53 16.32 -10.95
C ARG A 273 2.97 16.14 -10.47
N SER A 274 3.30 16.65 -9.28
CA SER A 274 4.62 16.45 -8.67
C SER A 274 4.88 14.98 -8.35
N MET A 275 3.88 14.24 -7.88
CA MET A 275 3.97 12.82 -7.55
C MET A 275 4.31 11.99 -8.79
N ILE A 276 3.56 12.16 -9.88
CA ILE A 276 3.78 11.41 -11.14
C ILE A 276 5.06 11.80 -11.88
N SER A 277 5.72 12.87 -11.48
CA SER A 277 7.01 13.34 -12.04
C SER A 277 8.21 13.00 -11.17
N MET A 278 8.04 12.19 -10.12
CA MET A 278 9.12 11.84 -9.17
C MET A 278 10.29 11.13 -9.85
N ASP A 279 9.98 10.20 -10.74
CA ASP A 279 10.90 9.51 -11.64
C ASP A 279 10.14 9.04 -12.90
N GLU A 280 10.81 8.32 -13.78
CA GLU A 280 10.19 7.85 -15.02
C GLU A 280 9.04 6.87 -14.77
N GLY A 281 9.20 5.96 -13.80
CA GLY A 281 8.22 4.93 -13.46
C GLY A 281 6.99 5.48 -12.71
N ALA A 282 7.11 6.64 -12.07
CA ALA A 282 6.03 7.24 -11.28
C ALA A 282 4.77 7.57 -12.10
N ALA A 283 4.89 7.68 -13.42
CA ALA A 283 3.78 7.92 -14.33
C ALA A 283 3.15 6.64 -14.91
N TYR A 284 3.53 5.47 -14.43
CA TYR A 284 2.99 4.18 -14.84
C TYR A 284 2.40 3.43 -13.66
N LEU A 285 1.50 2.50 -13.95
CA LEU A 285 0.94 1.63 -12.92
C LEU A 285 1.95 0.58 -12.45
N GLY A 286 1.94 0.32 -11.16
CA GLY A 286 2.63 -0.79 -10.49
C GLY A 286 1.67 -1.87 -10.00
N GLU A 287 0.40 -1.49 -9.75
CA GLU A 287 -0.56 -2.41 -9.16
C GLU A 287 -1.98 -2.21 -9.69
N CYS A 288 -2.70 -3.34 -9.74
CA CYS A 288 -4.15 -3.42 -9.86
C CYS A 288 -4.68 -4.28 -8.72
N ALA A 289 -5.36 -3.67 -7.76
CA ALA A 289 -5.94 -4.35 -6.61
C ALA A 289 -7.47 -4.45 -6.72
N LEU A 290 -7.97 -5.63 -6.44
CA LEU A 290 -9.38 -6.00 -6.45
C LEU A 290 -9.86 -6.18 -5.01
N VAL A 291 -10.70 -5.27 -4.55
CA VAL A 291 -11.29 -5.27 -3.21
C VAL A 291 -12.79 -5.10 -3.37
N PRO A 292 -13.63 -5.98 -2.78
CA PRO A 292 -15.08 -5.81 -2.89
C PRO A 292 -15.53 -4.51 -2.22
N TYR A 293 -16.54 -3.87 -2.81
CA TYR A 293 -17.16 -2.68 -2.23
C TYR A 293 -17.77 -2.99 -0.84
N ASP A 294 -18.20 -4.23 -0.64
CA ASP A 294 -18.64 -4.76 0.66
C ASP A 294 -17.43 -5.24 1.49
N SER A 295 -16.51 -4.33 1.82
CA SER A 295 -15.39 -4.60 2.72
C SER A 295 -15.66 -4.09 4.14
N PRO A 296 -15.05 -4.66 5.19
CA PRO A 296 -15.19 -4.17 6.58
C PRO A 296 -14.79 -2.70 6.71
N ILE A 297 -13.75 -2.28 5.98
CA ILE A 297 -13.26 -0.90 6.00
C ILE A 297 -14.31 0.03 5.40
N ARG A 298 -14.87 -0.31 4.25
CA ARG A 298 -15.93 0.48 3.63
C ARG A 298 -17.18 0.53 4.49
N ASN A 299 -17.58 -0.60 5.07
CA ASN A 299 -18.78 -0.75 5.89
C ASN A 299 -18.68 -0.02 7.22
N SER A 300 -17.49 0.27 7.72
CA SER A 300 -17.29 1.13 8.89
C SER A 300 -17.81 2.55 8.68
N GLY A 301 -17.95 2.99 7.41
CA GLY A 301 -18.32 4.35 7.05
C GLY A 301 -17.24 5.40 7.38
N ILE A 302 -16.05 4.97 7.73
CA ILE A 302 -14.94 5.82 8.18
C ILE A 302 -13.98 6.04 7.01
N THR A 303 -13.49 7.27 6.85
CA THR A 303 -12.26 7.57 6.11
C THR A 303 -11.14 7.66 7.13
N PHE A 304 -10.18 6.76 7.04
CA PHE A 304 -9.10 6.66 8.03
C PHE A 304 -8.00 7.70 7.81
N TYR A 305 -7.86 8.25 6.61
CA TYR A 305 -6.72 9.08 6.21
C TYR A 305 -5.38 8.37 6.40
N ASN A 306 -5.39 7.07 6.27
CA ASN A 306 -4.24 6.18 6.32
C ASN A 306 -4.37 5.17 5.18
N THR A 307 -3.33 5.04 4.34
CA THR A 307 -3.37 4.25 3.11
C THR A 307 -3.66 2.78 3.40
N LEU A 308 -3.02 2.18 4.41
CA LEU A 308 -3.24 0.78 4.80
C LEU A 308 -4.73 0.42 4.98
N PHE A 309 -5.54 1.36 5.51
CA PHE A 309 -6.98 1.14 5.67
C PHE A 309 -7.75 1.56 4.43
N ASP A 310 -7.52 2.78 3.95
CA ASP A 310 -8.37 3.37 2.92
C ASP A 310 -8.23 2.66 1.56
N GLU A 311 -7.07 2.08 1.22
CA GLU A 311 -6.87 1.23 0.04
C GLU A 311 -7.72 -0.04 0.11
N ASN A 312 -7.83 -0.64 1.29
CA ASN A 312 -8.62 -1.84 1.54
C ASN A 312 -10.15 -1.58 1.66
N ALA A 313 -10.60 -0.37 1.39
CA ALA A 313 -12.03 -0.02 1.35
C ALA A 313 -12.70 -0.37 0.02
N CYS A 314 -11.97 -0.48 -1.08
CA CYS A 314 -12.49 -0.79 -2.41
C CYS A 314 -11.35 -1.01 -3.41
N CYS A 315 -11.68 -1.44 -4.64
CA CYS A 315 -10.69 -1.56 -5.71
C CYS A 315 -9.83 -0.31 -5.82
N HIS A 316 -8.53 -0.49 -6.00
CA HIS A 316 -7.57 0.58 -6.17
C HIS A 316 -6.53 0.25 -7.24
N LEU A 317 -5.79 1.25 -7.65
CA LEU A 317 -4.64 1.15 -8.54
C LEU A 317 -3.46 1.85 -7.86
N ALA A 318 -2.24 1.38 -8.05
CA ALA A 318 -1.06 2.10 -7.61
C ALA A 318 -0.28 2.71 -8.77
N LEU A 319 0.15 3.95 -8.60
CA LEU A 319 1.17 4.57 -9.45
C LEU A 319 2.55 4.28 -8.89
N GLY A 320 3.47 3.85 -9.76
CA GLY A 320 4.85 3.61 -9.39
C GLY A 320 5.28 2.14 -9.44
N ARG A 321 6.04 1.70 -8.42
CA ARG A 321 6.68 0.38 -8.38
C ARG A 321 5.66 -0.75 -8.38
N GLY A 322 5.93 -1.77 -9.22
CA GLY A 322 5.22 -3.04 -9.23
C GLY A 322 5.91 -4.10 -8.34
N PHE A 323 5.27 -5.24 -8.22
CA PHE A 323 5.66 -6.36 -7.37
C PHE A 323 6.23 -7.51 -8.22
N ASN A 324 7.51 -7.84 -8.00
CA ASN A 324 8.19 -8.90 -8.74
C ASN A 324 7.59 -10.27 -8.46
N GLU A 325 7.12 -10.49 -7.24
CA GLU A 325 6.50 -11.74 -6.75
C GLU A 325 5.23 -12.12 -7.51
N CYS A 326 4.59 -11.17 -8.18
CA CYS A 326 3.49 -11.49 -9.08
C CYS A 326 3.93 -12.32 -10.31
N LEU A 327 5.20 -12.25 -10.72
CA LEU A 327 5.70 -13.04 -11.86
C LEU A 327 5.95 -14.50 -11.48
N GLU A 328 5.42 -15.41 -12.27
CA GLU A 328 5.75 -16.85 -12.14
C GLU A 328 7.25 -17.08 -12.33
N GLY A 329 7.89 -17.71 -11.33
CA GLY A 329 9.33 -17.99 -11.34
C GLY A 329 10.24 -16.80 -11.04
N TYR A 330 9.70 -15.72 -10.46
CA TYR A 330 10.44 -14.48 -10.16
C TYR A 330 11.68 -14.74 -9.27
N GLU A 331 11.63 -15.77 -8.43
CA GLU A 331 12.74 -16.18 -7.55
C GLU A 331 14.02 -16.54 -8.32
N ASN A 332 13.91 -16.81 -9.62
CA ASN A 332 15.02 -17.12 -10.50
C ASN A 332 15.40 -15.95 -11.42
N LEU A 333 14.75 -14.79 -11.27
CA LEU A 333 14.94 -13.62 -12.10
C LEU A 333 15.67 -12.52 -11.31
N SER A 334 16.56 -11.84 -11.97
CA SER A 334 17.08 -10.57 -11.48
C SER A 334 16.01 -9.47 -11.56
N PHE A 335 16.19 -8.40 -10.80
CA PHE A 335 15.30 -7.24 -10.84
C PHE A 335 15.17 -6.64 -12.26
N ASP A 336 16.27 -6.59 -13.02
CA ASP A 336 16.25 -6.10 -14.39
C ASP A 336 15.48 -7.04 -15.34
N GLU A 337 15.59 -8.35 -15.19
CA GLU A 337 14.79 -9.31 -15.93
C GLU A 337 13.29 -9.20 -15.61
N CYS A 338 12.91 -8.91 -14.35
CA CYS A 338 11.51 -8.62 -14.01
C CYS A 338 10.99 -7.37 -14.73
N LYS A 339 11.82 -6.32 -14.83
CA LYS A 339 11.49 -5.11 -15.59
C LYS A 339 11.34 -5.39 -17.09
N GLU A 340 12.21 -6.19 -17.67
CA GLU A 340 12.12 -6.60 -19.08
C GLU A 340 10.84 -7.38 -19.38
N LYS A 341 10.32 -8.12 -18.40
CA LYS A 341 9.02 -8.81 -18.48
C LYS A 341 7.82 -7.87 -18.33
N GLY A 342 8.03 -6.63 -17.87
CA GLY A 342 6.98 -5.61 -17.79
C GLY A 342 6.66 -5.08 -16.40
N ILE A 343 7.33 -5.52 -15.35
CA ILE A 343 7.21 -4.92 -14.02
C ILE A 343 7.70 -3.47 -14.07
N ASN A 344 6.90 -2.56 -13.53
CA ASN A 344 7.29 -1.17 -13.45
C ASN A 344 8.21 -0.91 -12.25
N ASP A 345 9.29 -0.16 -12.46
CA ASP A 345 10.23 0.26 -11.41
C ASP A 345 10.09 1.75 -11.15
N SER A 346 9.98 2.11 -9.88
CA SER A 346 9.88 3.50 -9.42
C SER A 346 10.37 3.65 -7.97
N LEU A 347 10.65 4.89 -7.59
CA LEU A 347 10.94 5.27 -6.20
C LEU A 347 9.68 5.37 -5.33
N ILE A 348 8.50 5.47 -5.97
CA ILE A 348 7.21 5.55 -5.29
C ILE A 348 6.36 4.32 -5.58
N HIS A 349 5.43 4.06 -4.66
CA HIS A 349 4.26 3.22 -4.83
C HIS A 349 3.13 3.95 -4.10
N VAL A 350 2.11 4.37 -4.82
CA VAL A 350 1.03 5.21 -4.25
C VAL A 350 -0.31 4.76 -4.76
N ASP A 351 -1.11 4.23 -3.84
CA ASP A 351 -2.44 3.69 -4.07
C ASP A 351 -3.48 4.79 -4.12
N PHE A 352 -4.42 4.65 -5.05
CA PHE A 352 -5.58 5.51 -5.14
C PHE A 352 -6.84 4.72 -5.47
N MET A 353 -7.88 4.97 -4.72
CA MET A 353 -9.12 4.21 -4.71
C MET A 353 -10.02 4.59 -5.88
N ILE A 354 -10.47 3.59 -6.62
CA ILE A 354 -11.36 3.75 -7.80
C ILE A 354 -12.65 2.95 -7.67
N GLY A 355 -12.76 2.09 -6.66
CA GLY A 355 -13.94 1.25 -6.44
C GLY A 355 -15.17 2.06 -6.07
N SER A 356 -16.32 1.69 -6.64
CA SER A 356 -17.63 2.28 -6.39
C SER A 356 -18.71 1.20 -6.35
N GLU A 357 -19.89 1.55 -5.83
CA GLU A 357 -21.04 0.63 -5.73
C GLU A 357 -21.48 0.06 -7.11
N ASP A 358 -21.21 0.77 -8.19
CA ASP A 358 -21.57 0.41 -9.54
C ASP A 358 -20.38 -0.03 -10.41
N LEU A 359 -19.22 -0.24 -9.81
CA LEU A 359 -18.03 -0.67 -10.56
C LEU A 359 -18.24 -2.05 -11.17
N GLU A 360 -18.08 -2.11 -12.50
CA GLU A 360 -18.02 -3.35 -13.27
C GLU A 360 -16.57 -3.62 -13.67
N ILE A 361 -16.12 -4.87 -13.51
CA ILE A 361 -14.80 -5.31 -14.00
C ILE A 361 -14.99 -6.57 -14.83
N GLU A 362 -14.53 -6.52 -16.08
CA GLU A 362 -14.47 -7.65 -16.99
C GLU A 362 -13.01 -8.05 -17.25
N ALA A 363 -12.72 -9.34 -17.16
CA ALA A 363 -11.47 -9.92 -17.60
C ALA A 363 -11.57 -10.43 -19.02
N VAL A 364 -10.60 -10.11 -19.85
CA VAL A 364 -10.37 -10.77 -21.14
C VAL A 364 -9.26 -11.79 -20.94
N THR A 365 -9.57 -13.05 -21.15
CA THR A 365 -8.61 -14.14 -21.01
C THR A 365 -7.71 -14.28 -22.23
N ARG A 366 -6.60 -15.01 -22.14
CA ARG A 366 -5.67 -15.19 -23.25
C ARG A 366 -6.25 -16.01 -24.40
N ASP A 367 -7.27 -16.85 -24.14
CA ASP A 367 -8.03 -17.56 -25.19
C ASP A 367 -9.20 -16.71 -25.78
N GLY A 368 -9.31 -15.44 -25.38
CA GLY A 368 -10.23 -14.44 -25.94
C GLY A 368 -11.63 -14.46 -25.35
N LYS A 369 -11.87 -15.19 -24.25
CA LYS A 369 -13.14 -15.15 -23.54
C LYS A 369 -13.24 -13.90 -22.66
N THR A 370 -14.44 -13.41 -22.46
CA THR A 370 -14.74 -12.36 -21.47
C THR A 370 -15.42 -12.99 -20.27
N VAL A 371 -14.90 -12.70 -19.07
CA VAL A 371 -15.42 -13.18 -17.79
C VAL A 371 -15.68 -11.97 -16.91
N LYS A 372 -16.88 -11.90 -16.34
CA LYS A 372 -17.22 -10.86 -15.37
C LYS A 372 -16.54 -11.18 -14.05
N ILE A 373 -15.71 -10.25 -13.54
CA ILE A 373 -14.98 -10.37 -12.28
C ILE A 373 -15.70 -9.60 -11.18
N PHE A 374 -16.17 -8.38 -11.49
CA PHE A 374 -16.97 -7.57 -10.58
C PHE A 374 -18.30 -7.18 -11.21
N GLU A 375 -19.35 -7.21 -10.42
CA GLU A 375 -20.65 -6.68 -10.71
C GLU A 375 -21.16 -5.88 -9.52
N LYS A 376 -21.61 -4.64 -9.76
CA LYS A 376 -22.07 -3.74 -8.69
C LYS A 376 -21.05 -3.62 -7.54
N GLY A 377 -19.79 -3.42 -7.91
CA GLY A 377 -18.70 -3.21 -6.98
C GLY A 377 -18.21 -4.44 -6.20
N ASN A 378 -18.80 -5.61 -6.42
CA ASN A 378 -18.47 -6.83 -5.66
C ASN A 378 -18.09 -7.99 -6.58
N TRP A 379 -17.51 -9.05 -6.00
CA TRP A 379 -17.17 -10.26 -6.74
C TRP A 379 -18.40 -10.85 -7.45
N ALA A 380 -18.23 -11.24 -8.70
CA ALA A 380 -19.27 -11.83 -9.54
C ALA A 380 -19.20 -13.38 -9.61
N PHE A 381 -18.38 -14.01 -8.78
CA PHE A 381 -18.17 -15.46 -8.69
C PHE A 381 -18.08 -15.93 -7.26
#